data_35ad770a7edb501df750d735b023d582
#
_entry.id   35ad770a7edb501df750d735b023d582
#
_cell.length_a   1.000
_cell.length_b   1.000
_cell.length_c   1.000
_cell.angle_alpha   90.00
_cell.angle_beta   90.00
_cell.angle_gamma   90.00
#
_symmetry.space_group_name_H-M   'P 1'
#
loop_
_entity.id
_entity.type
_entity.pdbx_description
1 polymer ?
#
loop_
_entity_poly.entity_id
_entity_poly.type
_entity_poly.pdbx_seq_one_letter_code
_entity_poly.pdbx_strand_id
1 'polypeptide(L)'
;MKNISFCINTAVNEINHVKLLFRSLEKNLSSKKHEIIVFIDSDNQGTFEWLLTQKETFPNLKILKNNLPICYGYSRNINEMFEQASNDIVSYLQSDMVICKDYDKIVLKHVKPGIFLCATRVEPPLHPIGPEKFTHDFGLDPTKFDLDAFTEFAEQNKSDKQTGDFFAPFTLYRKDWIDVGGHNTLFRRSREDSDVLIRLVLNNVKVVQTWEALAYHFTCTSSRGPAWFDKENTEAQQRLKVQQEADRWELCRFTITWGAFKHGDLTEEGYEKSKYYNIAANIKNVKDMNKFYNFEMFFNEVYVEDKNIINEMQNIYDYQHKAANHLLNITDEAWEEYKYMYNKLKASDRIKSLSDLDESKKDIIIEFDLETVDHQYINSFLIHLQQIIDETEEVGEFEYGPFKFKINNKIDRSDSKKIITNPKIKKEHLYTTH
;
A
#
# COMPACT_ATOMS: atom_id res chain seq x y z
N MET A 1 31.81 4.56 9.56
CA MET A 1 30.55 5.01 8.94
C MET A 1 29.58 3.85 9.08
N LYS A 2 28.32 4.09 9.45
CA LYS A 2 27.31 3.02 9.47
C LYS A 2 27.05 2.55 8.05
N ASN A 3 26.77 1.26 7.87
CA ASN A 3 26.38 0.71 6.58
C ASN A 3 24.84 0.66 6.46
N ILE A 4 24.36 0.68 5.23
CA ILE A 4 22.95 0.57 4.85
C ILE A 4 22.77 -0.75 4.12
N SER A 5 21.62 -1.41 4.31
CA SER A 5 21.13 -2.45 3.42
C SER A 5 20.13 -1.82 2.44
N PHE A 6 20.55 -1.64 1.18
CA PHE A 6 19.68 -1.19 0.10
C PHE A 6 18.84 -2.36 -0.39
N CYS A 7 17.54 -2.26 -0.26
CA CYS A 7 16.59 -3.30 -0.62
C CYS A 7 15.84 -2.91 -1.89
N ILE A 8 15.94 -3.72 -2.93
CA ILE A 8 15.43 -3.43 -4.28
C ILE A 8 14.53 -4.59 -4.71
N ASN A 9 13.26 -4.31 -4.99
CA ASN A 9 12.39 -5.30 -5.61
C ASN A 9 12.39 -5.14 -7.14
N THR A 10 12.27 -6.24 -7.85
CA THR A 10 12.12 -6.27 -9.31
C THR A 10 11.21 -7.41 -9.77
N ALA A 11 10.63 -7.27 -10.94
CA ALA A 11 9.71 -8.22 -11.55
C ALA A 11 9.95 -8.33 -13.07
N VAL A 12 9.00 -8.92 -13.79
CA VAL A 12 9.05 -9.06 -15.25
C VAL A 12 9.21 -7.72 -15.96
N ASN A 13 9.96 -7.71 -17.04
CA ASN A 13 10.18 -6.54 -17.91
C ASN A 13 10.97 -5.38 -17.31
N GLU A 14 11.65 -5.59 -16.17
CA GLU A 14 12.33 -4.50 -15.44
C GLU A 14 13.87 -4.50 -15.56
N ILE A 15 14.47 -5.43 -16.30
CA ILE A 15 15.94 -5.56 -16.36
C ILE A 15 16.66 -4.26 -16.73
N ASN A 16 16.11 -3.44 -17.63
CA ASN A 16 16.75 -2.19 -18.04
C ASN A 16 16.68 -1.13 -16.95
N HIS A 17 15.62 -1.08 -16.17
CA HIS A 17 15.50 -0.23 -14.99
C HIS A 17 16.50 -0.68 -13.92
N VAL A 18 16.57 -1.97 -13.63
CA VAL A 18 17.54 -2.53 -12.67
C VAL A 18 18.98 -2.19 -13.11
N LYS A 19 19.32 -2.35 -14.39
CA LYS A 19 20.65 -1.98 -14.92
C LYS A 19 20.96 -0.50 -14.71
N LEU A 20 20.00 0.38 -14.96
CA LEU A 20 20.17 1.82 -14.75
C LEU A 20 20.31 2.15 -13.27
N LEU A 21 19.48 1.58 -12.40
CA LEU A 21 19.62 1.76 -10.95
C LEU A 21 21.01 1.31 -10.47
N PHE A 22 21.51 0.15 -10.91
CA PHE A 22 22.84 -0.32 -10.53
C PHE A 22 23.97 0.61 -11.02
N ARG A 23 23.84 1.15 -12.23
CA ARG A 23 24.77 2.22 -12.71
C ARG A 23 24.74 3.45 -11.80
N SER A 24 23.55 3.85 -11.33
CA SER A 24 23.43 4.98 -10.42
C SER A 24 24.01 4.67 -9.02
N LEU A 25 23.80 3.44 -8.51
CA LEU A 25 24.40 2.99 -7.26
C LEU A 25 25.92 2.97 -7.36
N GLU A 26 26.49 2.45 -8.46
CA GLU A 26 27.92 2.41 -8.67
C GLU A 26 28.55 3.80 -8.72
N LYS A 27 27.89 4.74 -9.41
CA LYS A 27 28.38 6.12 -9.62
C LYS A 27 28.19 7.00 -8.38
N ASN A 28 27.04 6.88 -7.71
CA ASN A 28 26.53 7.88 -6.80
C ASN A 28 26.65 7.50 -5.31
N LEU A 29 26.88 6.21 -4.97
CA LEU A 29 27.19 5.84 -3.60
C LEU A 29 28.63 6.19 -3.24
N SER A 30 28.83 6.76 -2.07
CA SER A 30 30.15 7.12 -1.55
C SER A 30 30.95 5.91 -1.07
N SER A 31 30.30 4.79 -0.80
CA SER A 31 30.90 3.57 -0.28
C SER A 31 30.34 2.32 -0.94
N LYS A 32 31.22 1.42 -1.35
CA LYS A 32 30.83 0.07 -1.83
C LYS A 32 30.68 -0.97 -0.69
N LYS A 33 30.80 -0.55 0.56
CA LYS A 33 30.64 -1.44 1.73
C LYS A 33 29.19 -1.68 2.14
N HIS A 34 28.27 -0.95 1.54
CA HIS A 34 26.85 -1.14 1.76
C HIS A 34 26.41 -2.52 1.26
N GLU A 35 25.41 -3.07 1.90
CA GLU A 35 24.74 -4.28 1.44
C GLU A 35 23.68 -3.89 0.41
N ILE A 36 23.57 -4.67 -0.66
CA ILE A 36 22.50 -4.55 -1.64
C ILE A 36 21.74 -5.87 -1.62
N ILE A 37 20.43 -5.82 -1.42
CA ILE A 37 19.56 -6.99 -1.45
C ILE A 37 18.55 -6.78 -2.56
N VAL A 38 18.57 -7.64 -3.57
CA VAL A 38 17.61 -7.61 -4.66
C VAL A 38 16.65 -8.78 -4.51
N PHE A 39 15.35 -8.50 -4.50
CA PHE A 39 14.33 -9.53 -4.56
C PHE A 39 13.72 -9.58 -5.96
N ILE A 40 13.83 -10.74 -6.61
CA ILE A 40 13.26 -11.02 -7.92
C ILE A 40 11.93 -11.75 -7.73
N ASP A 41 10.82 -11.02 -7.86
CA ASP A 41 9.49 -11.61 -7.71
C ASP A 41 9.11 -12.49 -8.90
N SER A 42 9.48 -12.06 -10.11
CA SER A 42 9.40 -12.86 -11.33
C SER A 42 10.41 -12.35 -12.36
N ASP A 43 10.89 -13.22 -13.22
CA ASP A 43 11.92 -12.89 -14.21
C ASP A 43 11.62 -13.54 -15.55
N ASN A 44 11.62 -12.74 -16.59
CA ASN A 44 11.44 -13.19 -17.99
C ASN A 44 12.55 -12.66 -18.94
N GLN A 45 13.58 -11.99 -18.40
CA GLN A 45 14.60 -11.29 -19.19
C GLN A 45 16.04 -11.63 -18.76
N GLY A 46 16.24 -12.61 -17.84
CA GLY A 46 17.56 -12.99 -17.36
C GLY A 46 18.12 -11.98 -16.33
N THR A 47 17.26 -11.36 -15.54
CA THR A 47 17.66 -10.43 -14.48
C THR A 47 18.52 -11.12 -13.44
N PHE A 48 18.21 -12.37 -13.09
CA PHE A 48 18.98 -13.16 -12.13
C PHE A 48 20.41 -13.39 -12.62
N GLU A 49 20.58 -13.86 -13.85
CA GLU A 49 21.87 -14.14 -14.46
C GLU A 49 22.71 -12.86 -14.56
N TRP A 50 22.09 -11.76 -14.94
CA TRP A 50 22.76 -10.46 -14.98
C TRP A 50 23.22 -10.00 -13.59
N LEU A 51 22.37 -10.12 -12.56
CA LEU A 51 22.73 -9.76 -11.19
C LEU A 51 23.90 -10.59 -10.66
N LEU A 52 24.04 -11.84 -11.05
CA LEU A 52 25.21 -12.65 -10.68
C LEU A 52 26.52 -12.02 -11.16
N THR A 53 26.53 -11.38 -12.34
CA THR A 53 27.74 -10.67 -12.85
C THR A 53 28.06 -9.41 -12.07
N GLN A 54 27.09 -8.82 -11.33
CA GLN A 54 27.30 -7.60 -10.56
C GLN A 54 28.00 -7.83 -9.22
N LYS A 55 28.19 -9.10 -8.79
CA LYS A 55 28.87 -9.42 -7.53
C LYS A 55 30.34 -8.99 -7.49
N GLU A 56 31.00 -8.82 -8.62
CA GLU A 56 32.35 -8.28 -8.71
C GLU A 56 32.40 -6.80 -8.31
N THR A 57 31.41 -6.03 -8.75
CA THR A 57 31.30 -4.59 -8.44
C THR A 57 30.72 -4.36 -7.04
N PHE A 58 29.77 -5.21 -6.62
CA PHE A 58 29.08 -5.14 -5.34
C PHE A 58 29.27 -6.43 -4.54
N PRO A 59 30.39 -6.58 -3.79
CA PRO A 59 30.71 -7.82 -3.08
C PRO A 59 29.67 -8.24 -2.03
N ASN A 60 28.89 -7.30 -1.51
CA ASN A 60 27.83 -7.53 -0.52
C ASN A 60 26.43 -7.65 -1.18
N LEU A 61 26.37 -7.98 -2.46
CA LEU A 61 25.10 -8.22 -3.16
C LEU A 61 24.49 -9.57 -2.77
N LYS A 62 23.30 -9.52 -2.21
CA LYS A 62 22.42 -10.68 -1.98
C LYS A 62 21.30 -10.68 -3.03
N ILE A 63 20.99 -11.84 -3.58
CA ILE A 63 19.91 -12.01 -4.55
C ILE A 63 18.93 -13.01 -3.97
N LEU A 64 17.72 -12.55 -3.73
CA LEU A 64 16.59 -13.36 -3.32
C LEU A 64 15.68 -13.56 -4.52
N LYS A 65 15.07 -14.74 -4.61
CA LYS A 65 14.21 -15.08 -5.74
C LYS A 65 12.95 -15.76 -5.25
N ASN A 66 11.83 -15.31 -5.77
CA ASN A 66 10.58 -16.03 -5.63
C ASN A 66 10.64 -17.32 -6.48
N ASN A 67 10.46 -18.47 -5.85
CA ASN A 67 10.47 -19.77 -6.49
C ASN A 67 9.06 -20.31 -6.77
N LEU A 68 8.01 -19.55 -6.45
CA LEU A 68 6.64 -19.94 -6.72
C LEU A 68 6.21 -19.44 -8.11
N PRO A 69 5.22 -20.08 -8.74
CA PRO A 69 4.69 -19.64 -10.03
C PRO A 69 3.81 -18.40 -9.93
N ILE A 70 3.70 -17.80 -8.75
CA ILE A 70 2.86 -16.64 -8.43
C ILE A 70 3.73 -15.50 -7.91
N CYS A 71 3.35 -14.26 -8.19
CA CYS A 71 4.02 -13.09 -7.61
C CYS A 71 3.75 -12.99 -6.11
N TYR A 72 4.77 -12.66 -5.34
CA TYR A 72 4.63 -12.39 -3.91
C TYR A 72 4.00 -11.01 -3.63
N GLY A 73 4.25 -10.04 -4.51
CA GLY A 73 3.87 -8.64 -4.34
C GLY A 73 4.82 -7.85 -3.44
N TYR A 74 4.70 -6.53 -3.51
CA TYR A 74 5.64 -5.60 -2.84
C TYR A 74 5.78 -5.84 -1.35
N SER A 75 4.67 -5.97 -0.63
CA SER A 75 4.67 -6.14 0.83
C SER A 75 5.52 -7.30 1.29
N ARG A 76 5.34 -8.47 0.67
CA ARG A 76 6.11 -9.67 1.03
C ARG A 76 7.56 -9.55 0.62
N ASN A 77 7.83 -9.01 -0.58
CA ASN A 77 9.19 -8.81 -1.07
C ASN A 77 9.99 -7.89 -0.13
N ILE A 78 9.39 -6.81 0.34
CA ILE A 78 10.03 -5.86 1.26
C ILE A 78 10.28 -6.53 2.62
N ASN A 79 9.29 -7.25 3.15
CA ASN A 79 9.45 -7.98 4.40
C ASN A 79 10.61 -8.98 4.33
N GLU A 80 10.67 -9.81 3.29
CA GLU A 80 11.75 -10.78 3.08
C GLU A 80 13.13 -10.10 3.02
N MET A 81 13.23 -9.00 2.27
CA MET A 81 14.49 -8.26 2.16
C MET A 81 14.91 -7.64 3.50
N PHE A 82 13.98 -7.06 4.24
CA PHE A 82 14.28 -6.41 5.52
C PHE A 82 14.62 -7.45 6.60
N GLU A 83 14.05 -8.63 6.56
CA GLU A 83 14.43 -9.74 7.43
C GLU A 83 15.85 -10.23 7.15
N GLN A 84 16.22 -10.32 5.87
CA GLN A 84 17.54 -10.77 5.42
C GLN A 84 18.63 -9.68 5.52
N ALA A 85 18.24 -8.44 5.83
CA ALA A 85 19.19 -7.33 5.95
C ALA A 85 20.14 -7.51 7.14
N SER A 86 21.44 -7.33 6.90
CA SER A 86 22.47 -7.49 7.91
C SER A 86 22.74 -6.19 8.69
N ASN A 87 22.29 -5.04 8.17
CA ASN A 87 22.50 -3.75 8.81
C ASN A 87 21.26 -3.28 9.57
N ASP A 88 21.46 -2.43 10.59
CA ASP A 88 20.40 -1.81 11.36
C ASP A 88 19.59 -0.78 10.57
N ILE A 89 20.19 -0.22 9.52
CA ILE A 89 19.58 0.78 8.64
C ILE A 89 19.24 0.10 7.33
N VAL A 90 17.97 0.16 6.93
CA VAL A 90 17.47 -0.35 5.66
C VAL A 90 16.96 0.80 4.81
N SER A 91 17.20 0.72 3.50
CA SER A 91 16.72 1.70 2.52
C SER A 91 16.02 0.97 1.38
N TYR A 92 14.77 1.27 1.15
CA TYR A 92 13.99 0.69 0.07
C TYR A 92 14.05 1.57 -1.18
N LEU A 93 14.40 0.93 -2.29
CA LEU A 93 14.42 1.53 -3.62
C LEU A 93 13.56 0.66 -4.56
N GLN A 94 12.74 1.30 -5.40
CA GLN A 94 12.08 0.59 -6.49
C GLN A 94 13.08 0.42 -7.65
N SER A 95 12.92 -0.63 -8.43
CA SER A 95 13.81 -0.93 -9.58
C SER A 95 13.87 0.20 -10.60
N ASP A 96 12.80 0.97 -10.75
CA ASP A 96 12.63 2.09 -11.68
C ASP A 96 13.05 3.46 -11.09
N MET A 97 14.03 3.43 -10.17
CA MET A 97 14.58 4.66 -9.57
C MET A 97 16.04 4.88 -9.94
N VAL A 98 16.46 6.15 -9.88
CA VAL A 98 17.86 6.59 -10.04
C VAL A 98 18.18 7.53 -8.90
N ILE A 99 19.26 7.26 -8.14
CA ILE A 99 19.63 8.05 -6.97
C ILE A 99 20.64 9.15 -7.30
N CYS A 100 20.60 10.25 -6.53
CA CYS A 100 21.55 11.37 -6.63
C CYS A 100 22.93 11.01 -6.05
N LYS A 101 23.91 11.88 -6.32
CA LYS A 101 25.28 11.77 -5.78
C LYS A 101 25.29 11.82 -4.25
N ASP A 102 26.15 11.02 -3.63
CA ASP A 102 26.32 10.91 -2.19
C ASP A 102 25.02 10.56 -1.42
N TYR A 103 24.08 9.87 -2.08
CA TYR A 103 22.78 9.51 -1.50
C TYR A 103 22.92 8.82 -0.15
N ASP A 104 23.84 7.88 -0.02
CA ASP A 104 24.15 7.15 1.22
C ASP A 104 24.59 8.07 2.36
N LYS A 105 25.45 9.05 2.09
CA LYS A 105 25.88 10.02 3.10
C LYS A 105 24.73 10.91 3.56
N ILE A 106 23.90 11.34 2.61
CA ILE A 106 22.77 12.23 2.89
C ILE A 106 21.75 11.50 3.76
N VAL A 107 21.34 10.28 3.38
CA VAL A 107 20.36 9.53 4.19
C VAL A 107 20.91 9.16 5.57
N LEU A 108 22.22 8.83 5.68
CA LEU A 108 22.87 8.57 6.97
C LEU A 108 22.96 9.81 7.88
N LYS A 109 23.03 11.01 7.31
CA LYS A 109 23.01 12.27 8.04
C LYS A 109 21.67 12.49 8.76
N HIS A 110 20.56 12.10 8.11
CA HIS A 110 19.21 12.43 8.55
C HIS A 110 18.49 11.28 9.27
N VAL A 111 18.79 10.00 8.93
CA VAL A 111 18.10 8.86 9.53
C VAL A 111 18.50 8.67 11.00
N LYS A 112 17.49 8.51 11.87
CA LYS A 112 17.65 8.24 13.30
C LYS A 112 16.57 7.22 13.72
N PRO A 113 16.76 6.49 14.84
CA PRO A 113 15.68 5.70 15.42
C PRO A 113 14.41 6.54 15.60
N GLY A 114 13.26 6.00 15.23
CA GLY A 114 11.99 6.72 15.27
C GLY A 114 11.78 7.72 14.12
N ILE A 115 12.60 7.66 13.06
CA ILE A 115 12.42 8.46 11.84
C ILE A 115 12.25 7.55 10.63
N PHE A 116 11.16 7.73 9.89
CA PHE A 116 10.97 7.24 8.54
C PHE A 116 11.36 8.35 7.57
N LEU A 117 12.52 8.20 6.94
CA LEU A 117 13.13 9.21 6.09
C LEU A 117 12.85 8.93 4.62
N CYS A 118 12.19 9.84 3.93
CA CYS A 118 11.98 9.81 2.48
C CYS A 118 12.94 10.72 1.74
N ALA A 119 13.42 10.30 0.57
CA ALA A 119 14.08 11.21 -0.37
C ALA A 119 13.02 11.88 -1.26
N THR A 120 13.36 13.07 -1.79
CA THR A 120 12.47 13.80 -2.70
C THR A 120 12.54 13.21 -4.10
N ARG A 121 11.38 12.94 -4.68
CA ARG A 121 11.27 12.45 -6.06
C ARG A 121 11.45 13.56 -7.07
N VAL A 122 12.03 13.17 -8.20
CA VAL A 122 11.97 13.88 -9.48
C VAL A 122 11.21 12.98 -10.43
N GLU A 123 10.09 13.42 -10.98
CA GLU A 123 9.21 12.60 -11.82
C GLU A 123 8.93 13.29 -13.15
N PRO A 124 8.76 12.51 -14.25
CA PRO A 124 8.27 13.04 -15.50
C PRO A 124 6.83 13.57 -15.34
N PRO A 125 6.32 14.42 -16.25
CA PRO A 125 5.00 15.05 -16.13
C PRO A 125 3.84 14.09 -16.45
N LEU A 126 3.86 12.89 -15.89
CA LEU A 126 2.82 11.86 -16.02
C LEU A 126 1.78 11.93 -14.92
N HIS A 127 2.14 12.49 -13.78
CA HIS A 127 1.24 12.75 -12.65
C HIS A 127 1.05 14.26 -12.45
N PRO A 128 -0.04 14.69 -11.80
CA PRO A 128 -0.22 16.09 -11.44
C PRO A 128 0.99 16.66 -10.71
N ILE A 129 1.28 17.91 -10.95
CA ILE A 129 2.31 18.65 -10.19
C ILE A 129 1.87 18.70 -8.73
N GLY A 130 2.79 18.41 -7.83
CA GLY A 130 2.57 18.46 -6.38
C GLY A 130 3.72 19.18 -5.67
N PRO A 131 3.48 19.73 -4.48
CA PRO A 131 4.50 20.42 -3.70
C PRO A 131 5.56 19.47 -3.10
N GLU A 132 5.30 18.17 -3.15
CA GLU A 132 6.11 17.09 -2.54
C GLU A 132 7.25 16.61 -3.43
N LYS A 133 7.31 17.06 -4.69
CA LYS A 133 8.27 16.54 -5.68
C LYS A 133 8.70 17.60 -6.69
N PHE A 134 9.74 17.28 -7.44
CA PHE A 134 10.08 17.99 -8.68
C PHE A 134 9.41 17.31 -9.87
N THR A 135 8.85 18.11 -10.78
CA THR A 135 8.42 17.63 -12.09
C THR A 135 9.46 18.02 -13.10
N HIS A 136 10.22 17.05 -13.61
CA HIS A 136 11.23 17.25 -14.66
C HIS A 136 11.38 16.00 -15.51
N ASP A 137 11.39 16.17 -16.82
CA ASP A 137 11.40 15.07 -17.78
C ASP A 137 12.83 14.72 -18.20
N PHE A 138 13.35 13.59 -17.69
CA PHE A 138 14.58 12.94 -18.17
C PHE A 138 14.29 11.77 -19.12
N GLY A 139 13.05 11.62 -19.58
CA GLY A 139 12.58 10.52 -20.42
C GLY A 139 12.01 9.33 -19.65
N LEU A 140 11.38 8.43 -20.40
CA LEU A 140 10.71 7.24 -19.90
C LEU A 140 11.43 5.93 -20.27
N ASP A 141 12.46 6.02 -21.12
CA ASP A 141 13.25 4.88 -21.56
C ASP A 141 14.56 4.78 -20.74
N PRO A 142 14.68 3.78 -19.87
CA PRO A 142 15.87 3.64 -19.02
C PRO A 142 17.16 3.41 -19.82
N THR A 143 17.05 2.96 -21.08
CA THR A 143 18.23 2.74 -21.93
C THR A 143 18.81 4.04 -22.52
N LYS A 144 18.01 5.10 -22.53
CA LYS A 144 18.37 6.43 -23.05
C LYS A 144 18.56 7.47 -21.95
N PHE A 145 18.40 7.07 -20.69
CA PHE A 145 18.46 7.98 -19.55
C PHE A 145 19.87 8.58 -19.39
N ASP A 146 19.91 9.92 -19.35
CA ASP A 146 21.16 10.66 -19.09
C ASP A 146 21.40 10.81 -17.57
N LEU A 147 22.21 9.90 -17.05
CA LEU A 147 22.56 9.88 -15.62
C LEU A 147 23.39 11.10 -15.19
N ASP A 148 24.20 11.67 -16.10
CA ASP A 148 25.00 12.85 -15.79
C ASP A 148 24.14 14.09 -15.68
N ALA A 149 23.21 14.29 -16.63
CA ALA A 149 22.26 15.38 -16.59
C ALA A 149 21.36 15.32 -15.33
N PHE A 150 20.89 14.13 -14.95
CA PHE A 150 20.15 13.98 -13.69
C PHE A 150 21.01 14.31 -12.47
N THR A 151 22.26 13.84 -12.44
CA THR A 151 23.17 14.11 -11.32
C THR A 151 23.41 15.62 -11.17
N GLU A 152 23.62 16.33 -12.27
CA GLU A 152 23.78 17.80 -12.27
C GLU A 152 22.50 18.51 -11.80
N PHE A 153 21.34 18.12 -12.31
CA PHE A 153 20.05 18.65 -11.87
C PHE A 153 19.87 18.47 -10.36
N ALA A 154 20.15 17.27 -9.85
CA ALA A 154 20.03 16.98 -8.42
C ALA A 154 20.96 17.88 -7.57
N GLU A 155 22.21 18.09 -7.99
CA GLU A 155 23.15 18.97 -7.28
C GLU A 155 22.69 20.43 -7.27
N GLN A 156 22.07 20.90 -8.36
CA GLN A 156 21.58 22.29 -8.48
C GLN A 156 20.30 22.54 -7.69
N ASN A 157 19.46 21.51 -7.49
CA ASN A 157 18.13 21.66 -6.90
C ASN A 157 18.00 21.11 -5.47
N LYS A 158 19.02 20.43 -4.93
CA LYS A 158 19.01 19.99 -3.52
C LYS A 158 18.99 21.18 -2.56
N SER A 159 18.31 21.02 -1.45
CA SER A 159 18.22 22.02 -0.40
C SER A 159 18.11 21.36 0.98
N ASP A 160 18.36 22.12 2.05
CA ASP A 160 18.24 21.68 3.44
C ASP A 160 16.78 21.61 3.94
N LYS A 161 15.82 21.89 3.07
CA LYS A 161 14.38 21.81 3.38
C LYS A 161 14.02 20.39 3.83
N GLN A 162 13.16 20.32 4.84
CA GLN A 162 12.48 19.11 5.28
C GLN A 162 10.97 19.31 5.28
N THR A 163 10.24 18.28 4.88
CA THR A 163 8.78 18.23 4.88
C THR A 163 8.30 16.92 5.49
N GLY A 164 7.00 16.74 5.67
CA GLY A 164 6.40 15.52 6.21
C GLY A 164 5.83 14.57 5.17
N ASP A 165 6.24 14.70 3.93
CA ASP A 165 5.65 13.90 2.86
C ASP A 165 6.20 12.48 2.77
N PHE A 166 5.40 11.57 2.18
CA PHE A 166 5.67 10.15 2.21
C PHE A 166 5.66 9.53 0.82
N PHE A 167 6.83 9.06 0.38
CA PHE A 167 6.96 8.22 -0.82
C PHE A 167 8.29 7.44 -0.79
N ALA A 168 8.36 6.28 -1.47
CA ALA A 168 9.64 5.66 -1.79
C ALA A 168 10.46 6.62 -2.70
N PRO A 169 11.78 6.66 -2.61
CA PRO A 169 12.60 5.80 -1.77
C PRO A 169 12.59 6.26 -0.30
N PHE A 170 12.67 5.29 0.60
CA PHE A 170 12.69 5.59 2.02
C PHE A 170 13.80 4.83 2.77
N THR A 171 14.21 5.38 3.90
CA THR A 171 15.25 4.82 4.77
C THR A 171 14.81 4.91 6.22
N LEU A 172 14.97 3.84 6.99
CA LEU A 172 14.65 3.82 8.42
C LEU A 172 15.52 2.83 9.19
N TYR A 173 15.44 2.85 10.49
CA TYR A 173 15.98 1.77 11.30
C TYR A 173 15.10 0.53 11.19
N ARG A 174 15.70 -0.61 10.87
CA ARG A 174 15.01 -1.89 10.72
C ARG A 174 14.16 -2.27 11.94
N LYS A 175 14.62 -1.87 13.13
CA LYS A 175 13.86 -2.09 14.36
C LYS A 175 12.49 -1.41 14.34
N ASP A 176 12.41 -0.16 13.87
CA ASP A 176 11.14 0.57 13.80
C ASP A 176 10.12 -0.15 12.90
N TRP A 177 10.63 -0.77 11.82
CA TRP A 177 9.85 -1.61 10.93
C TRP A 177 9.35 -2.91 11.60
N ILE A 178 10.25 -3.60 12.32
CA ILE A 178 9.92 -4.84 13.03
C ILE A 178 8.89 -4.58 14.12
N ASP A 179 9.02 -3.48 14.85
CA ASP A 179 8.14 -3.13 15.97
C ASP A 179 6.67 -2.94 15.53
N VAL A 180 6.44 -2.52 14.29
CA VAL A 180 5.10 -2.41 13.70
C VAL A 180 4.67 -3.66 12.93
N GLY A 181 5.53 -4.67 12.84
CA GLY A 181 5.26 -5.94 12.19
C GLY A 181 5.46 -5.95 10.68
N GLY A 182 6.18 -4.99 10.12
CA GLY A 182 6.47 -4.91 8.70
C GLY A 182 5.27 -4.51 7.83
N HIS A 183 5.31 -4.77 6.53
CA HIS A 183 4.17 -4.59 5.63
C HIS A 183 3.11 -5.66 5.85
N ASN A 184 1.86 -5.26 5.81
CA ASN A 184 0.74 -6.18 5.83
C ASN A 184 0.59 -6.85 4.44
N THR A 185 0.79 -8.15 4.38
CA THR A 185 0.75 -8.93 3.13
C THR A 185 -0.65 -9.06 2.50
N LEU A 186 -1.68 -8.56 3.14
CA LEU A 186 -2.99 -8.37 2.52
C LEU A 186 -2.97 -7.28 1.44
N PHE A 187 -2.07 -6.31 1.56
CA PHE A 187 -1.85 -5.26 0.56
C PHE A 187 -0.62 -5.63 -0.26
N ARG A 188 -0.82 -5.96 -1.53
CA ARG A 188 0.25 -6.51 -2.37
C ARG A 188 0.84 -5.50 -3.32
N ARG A 189 0.04 -4.56 -3.82
CA ARG A 189 0.36 -3.67 -4.92
C ARG A 189 -0.04 -2.24 -4.70
N SER A 190 -1.05 -2.00 -3.87
CA SER A 190 -1.51 -0.66 -3.51
C SER A 190 -1.92 -0.62 -2.04
N ARG A 191 -1.84 0.54 -1.41
CA ARG A 191 -2.16 0.76 0.00
C ARG A 191 -1.21 0.11 1.01
N GLU A 192 -0.25 -0.68 0.58
CA GLU A 192 0.77 -1.30 1.44
C GLU A 192 1.63 -0.24 2.12
N ASP A 193 1.97 0.82 1.38
CA ASP A 193 2.70 1.99 1.86
C ASP A 193 1.89 2.79 2.87
N SER A 194 0.63 3.07 2.57
CA SER A 194 -0.28 3.81 3.45
C SER A 194 -0.54 3.05 4.75
N ASP A 195 -0.74 1.73 4.68
CA ASP A 195 -0.98 0.88 5.84
C ASP A 195 0.22 0.86 6.80
N VAL A 196 1.41 0.61 6.27
CA VAL A 196 2.61 0.55 7.12
C VAL A 196 2.94 1.93 7.70
N LEU A 197 2.73 2.99 6.92
CA LEU A 197 2.97 4.35 7.39
C LEU A 197 2.08 4.71 8.57
N ILE A 198 0.77 4.43 8.47
CA ILE A 198 -0.17 4.66 9.59
C ILE A 198 0.31 3.93 10.84
N ARG A 199 0.72 2.65 10.71
CA ARG A 199 1.22 1.88 11.85
C ARG A 199 2.51 2.44 12.43
N LEU A 200 3.44 2.93 11.60
CA LEU A 200 4.67 3.60 12.04
C LEU A 200 4.34 4.88 12.81
N VAL A 201 3.48 5.74 12.27
CA VAL A 201 3.05 6.99 12.94
C VAL A 201 2.35 6.70 14.27
N LEU A 202 1.47 5.69 14.32
CA LEU A 202 0.82 5.25 15.56
C LEU A 202 1.83 4.67 16.58
N ASN A 203 2.99 4.23 16.12
CA ASN A 203 4.11 3.79 16.97
C ASN A 203 5.15 4.91 17.24
N ASN A 204 4.73 6.18 17.08
CA ASN A 204 5.54 7.38 17.31
C ASN A 204 6.76 7.52 16.38
N VAL A 205 6.72 6.91 15.19
CA VAL A 205 7.74 7.13 14.16
C VAL A 205 7.38 8.40 13.38
N LYS A 206 8.30 9.36 13.34
CA LYS A 206 8.10 10.62 12.61
C LYS A 206 8.44 10.42 11.14
N VAL A 207 7.58 10.88 10.25
CA VAL A 207 7.83 10.93 8.81
C VAL A 207 8.58 12.21 8.45
N VAL A 208 9.69 12.08 7.76
CA VAL A 208 10.52 13.21 7.32
C VAL A 208 10.91 13.00 5.87
N GLN A 209 10.61 13.94 5.01
CA GLN A 209 11.14 14.00 3.65
C GLN A 209 12.32 14.98 3.63
N THR A 210 13.47 14.57 3.10
CA THR A 210 14.63 15.43 2.89
C THR A 210 14.74 15.86 1.43
N TRP A 211 14.96 17.16 1.21
CA TRP A 211 15.21 17.74 -0.10
C TRP A 211 16.70 17.79 -0.45
N GLU A 212 17.56 17.26 0.42
CA GLU A 212 18.99 17.06 0.11
C GLU A 212 19.22 15.80 -0.75
N ALA A 213 18.40 14.73 -0.55
CA ALA A 213 18.46 13.52 -1.34
C ALA A 213 17.37 13.51 -2.41
N LEU A 214 17.76 13.47 -3.68
CA LEU A 214 16.85 13.38 -4.80
C LEU A 214 16.93 12.01 -5.47
N ALA A 215 15.78 11.49 -5.92
CA ALA A 215 15.71 10.27 -6.70
C ALA A 215 14.77 10.45 -7.89
N TYR A 216 15.26 10.16 -9.11
CA TYR A 216 14.35 10.09 -10.26
C TYR A 216 13.54 8.81 -10.19
N HIS A 217 12.25 8.93 -10.46
CA HIS A 217 11.32 7.82 -10.49
C HIS A 217 10.58 7.82 -11.82
N PHE A 218 10.73 6.75 -12.58
CA PHE A 218 10.12 6.62 -13.90
C PHE A 218 8.59 6.60 -13.88
N THR A 219 8.01 6.42 -12.76
CA THR A 219 6.59 6.39 -12.42
C THR A 219 5.68 5.67 -13.44
N CYS A 220 4.99 4.64 -12.99
CA CYS A 220 4.02 3.87 -13.79
C CYS A 220 4.55 3.20 -15.07
N THR A 221 5.81 3.33 -15.44
CA THR A 221 6.32 2.78 -16.69
C THR A 221 6.29 1.25 -16.72
N SER A 222 6.57 0.61 -15.60
CA SER A 222 6.53 -0.86 -15.48
C SER A 222 5.11 -1.42 -15.32
N SER A 223 4.23 -0.71 -14.64
CA SER A 223 2.90 -1.23 -14.26
C SER A 223 1.76 -0.77 -15.16
N ARG A 224 1.68 0.53 -15.47
CA ARG A 224 0.53 1.14 -16.16
C ARG A 224 0.88 1.75 -17.53
N GLY A 225 2.16 2.00 -17.78
CA GLY A 225 2.64 2.76 -18.91
C GLY A 225 2.10 2.33 -20.27
N PRO A 226 2.23 1.04 -20.68
CA PRO A 226 1.75 0.62 -22.00
C PRO A 226 0.26 0.90 -22.22
N ALA A 227 -0.57 0.70 -21.20
CA ALA A 227 -2.02 0.93 -21.30
C ALA A 227 -2.39 2.42 -21.34
N TRP A 228 -1.54 3.30 -20.77
CA TRP A 228 -1.78 4.75 -20.79
C TRP A 228 -1.36 5.39 -22.10
N PHE A 229 -0.26 4.89 -22.70
CA PHE A 229 0.30 5.44 -23.91
C PHE A 229 -0.28 4.83 -25.19
N ASP A 230 -0.76 3.60 -25.13
CA ASP A 230 -1.34 2.87 -26.26
C ASP A 230 -2.71 2.29 -25.88
N LYS A 231 -3.76 3.06 -26.13
CA LYS A 231 -5.15 2.68 -25.84
C LYS A 231 -5.69 1.58 -26.77
N GLU A 232 -5.03 1.35 -27.89
CA GLU A 232 -5.41 0.31 -28.87
C GLU A 232 -4.75 -1.03 -28.53
N ASN A 233 -3.77 -1.05 -27.64
CA ASN A 233 -3.13 -2.27 -27.19
C ASN A 233 -4.07 -3.07 -26.28
N THR A 234 -4.77 -4.03 -26.89
CA THR A 234 -5.80 -4.84 -26.20
C THR A 234 -5.25 -5.63 -25.02
N GLU A 235 -4.02 -6.16 -25.11
CA GLU A 235 -3.38 -6.88 -24.01
C GLU A 235 -3.07 -5.95 -22.84
N ALA A 236 -2.51 -4.77 -23.12
CA ALA A 236 -2.24 -3.77 -22.08
C ALA A 236 -3.53 -3.28 -21.40
N GLN A 237 -4.60 -3.07 -22.18
CA GLN A 237 -5.92 -2.68 -21.65
C GLN A 237 -6.54 -3.79 -20.78
N GLN A 238 -6.37 -5.05 -21.16
CA GLN A 238 -6.84 -6.17 -20.35
C GLN A 238 -6.06 -6.28 -19.04
N ARG A 239 -4.74 -6.11 -19.06
CA ARG A 239 -3.91 -6.04 -17.84
C ARG A 239 -4.33 -4.89 -16.93
N LEU A 240 -4.65 -3.74 -17.51
CA LEU A 240 -5.12 -2.57 -16.74
C LEU A 240 -6.44 -2.87 -16.02
N LYS A 241 -7.39 -3.55 -16.66
CA LYS A 241 -8.65 -3.97 -16.02
C LYS A 241 -8.39 -4.89 -14.83
N VAL A 242 -7.54 -5.91 -15.01
CA VAL A 242 -7.16 -6.82 -13.92
C VAL A 242 -6.53 -6.05 -12.77
N GLN A 243 -5.67 -5.08 -13.07
CA GLN A 243 -5.06 -4.24 -12.06
C GLN A 243 -6.08 -3.35 -11.34
N GLN A 244 -7.06 -2.79 -12.04
CA GLN A 244 -8.13 -2.00 -11.42
C GLN A 244 -8.97 -2.83 -10.43
N GLU A 245 -9.24 -4.10 -10.74
CA GLU A 245 -9.90 -5.01 -9.79
C GLU A 245 -9.03 -5.30 -8.56
N ALA A 246 -7.72 -5.47 -8.75
CA ALA A 246 -6.79 -5.64 -7.66
C ALA A 246 -6.71 -4.38 -6.77
N ASP A 247 -6.58 -3.20 -7.38
CA ASP A 247 -6.55 -1.92 -6.67
C ASP A 247 -7.86 -1.68 -5.89
N ARG A 248 -9.00 -2.07 -6.48
CA ARG A 248 -10.32 -1.99 -5.81
C ARG A 248 -10.38 -2.91 -4.60
N TRP A 249 -9.90 -4.14 -4.72
CA TRP A 249 -9.80 -5.08 -3.62
C TRP A 249 -8.98 -4.51 -2.46
N GLU A 250 -7.79 -3.99 -2.75
CA GLU A 250 -6.88 -3.46 -1.73
C GLU A 250 -7.44 -2.18 -1.10
N LEU A 251 -8.10 -1.32 -1.89
CA LEU A 251 -8.81 -0.16 -1.37
C LEU A 251 -9.92 -0.57 -0.39
N CYS A 252 -10.70 -1.59 -0.71
CA CYS A 252 -11.72 -2.10 0.19
C CYS A 252 -11.11 -2.63 1.49
N ARG A 253 -10.01 -3.39 1.40
CA ARG A 253 -9.31 -3.89 2.60
C ARG A 253 -8.76 -2.75 3.45
N PHE A 254 -8.18 -1.75 2.83
CA PHE A 254 -7.69 -0.56 3.51
C PHE A 254 -8.84 0.19 4.21
N THR A 255 -9.94 0.40 3.53
CA THR A 255 -11.13 1.07 4.10
C THR A 255 -11.72 0.29 5.28
N ILE A 256 -11.79 -1.03 5.17
CA ILE A 256 -12.24 -1.89 6.27
C ILE A 256 -11.32 -1.76 7.47
N THR A 257 -10.01 -1.72 7.25
CA THR A 257 -9.01 -1.67 8.32
C THR A 257 -8.96 -0.30 8.97
N TRP A 258 -8.95 0.77 8.17
CA TRP A 258 -8.65 2.12 8.64
C TRP A 258 -9.85 3.06 8.66
N GLY A 259 -10.95 2.72 8.00
CA GLY A 259 -12.17 3.51 7.94
C GLY A 259 -12.12 4.68 6.97
N ALA A 260 -11.04 4.81 6.16
CA ALA A 260 -10.84 5.87 5.19
C ALA A 260 -10.28 5.36 3.88
N PHE A 261 -10.51 6.10 2.79
CA PHE A 261 -9.94 5.78 1.48
C PHE A 261 -8.49 6.21 1.29
N LYS A 262 -8.03 7.15 2.10
CA LYS A 262 -6.74 7.81 1.95
C LYS A 262 -6.02 7.87 3.29
N HIS A 263 -4.70 7.93 3.22
CA HIS A 263 -3.82 8.30 4.33
C HIS A 263 -3.81 9.82 4.61
N GLY A 264 -4.73 10.60 4.00
CA GLY A 264 -4.71 12.05 4.03
C GLY A 264 -5.00 12.72 5.38
N ASP A 265 -5.33 11.92 6.40
CA ASP A 265 -5.56 12.39 7.76
C ASP A 265 -4.31 12.26 8.64
N LEU A 266 -3.13 12.03 8.02
CA LEU A 266 -1.83 12.14 8.68
C LEU A 266 -1.53 13.63 8.88
N THR A 267 -1.55 14.05 10.13
CA THR A 267 -1.13 15.40 10.52
C THR A 267 0.27 15.35 11.13
N GLU A 268 0.91 16.51 11.32
CA GLU A 268 2.17 16.59 12.08
C GLU A 268 2.01 16.08 13.52
N GLU A 269 0.76 16.03 14.04
CA GLU A 269 0.42 15.56 15.38
C GLU A 269 0.13 14.05 15.43
N GLY A 270 0.04 13.36 14.29
CA GLY A 270 -0.24 11.93 14.19
C GLY A 270 -1.34 11.60 13.19
N TYR A 271 -1.87 10.38 13.27
CA TYR A 271 -2.97 9.89 12.44
C TYR A 271 -4.29 10.00 13.20
N GLU A 272 -5.24 10.74 12.65
CA GLU A 272 -6.61 10.74 13.14
C GLU A 272 -7.38 9.57 12.53
N LYS A 273 -7.81 8.65 13.40
CA LYS A 273 -8.57 7.48 12.98
C LYS A 273 -9.99 7.91 12.58
N SER A 274 -10.38 7.64 11.35
CA SER A 274 -11.71 7.99 10.85
C SER A 274 -12.82 7.00 11.23
N LYS A 275 -12.47 5.85 11.82
CA LYS A 275 -13.43 4.82 12.21
C LYS A 275 -13.28 4.44 13.69
N TYR A 276 -14.12 5.02 14.52
CA TYR A 276 -14.08 4.83 15.97
C TYR A 276 -15.11 3.79 16.46
N TYR A 277 -16.21 3.66 15.76
CA TYR A 277 -17.37 2.89 16.20
C TYR A 277 -17.39 1.47 15.61
N ASN A 278 -17.96 0.53 16.36
CA ASN A 278 -18.36 -0.77 15.84
C ASN A 278 -19.72 -0.63 15.14
N ILE A 279 -19.69 -0.43 13.82
CA ILE A 279 -20.85 -0.16 13.00
C ILE A 279 -21.34 -1.42 12.29
N ALA A 280 -22.60 -1.76 12.49
CA ALA A 280 -23.32 -2.77 11.74
C ALA A 280 -24.25 -2.14 10.71
N ALA A 281 -24.37 -2.72 9.52
CA ALA A 281 -25.37 -2.35 8.53
C ALA A 281 -26.38 -3.48 8.32
N ASN A 282 -27.67 -3.16 8.37
CA ASN A 282 -28.76 -4.02 7.88
C ASN A 282 -29.14 -3.50 6.48
N ILE A 283 -28.68 -4.22 5.44
CA ILE A 283 -28.89 -3.82 4.04
C ILE A 283 -29.98 -4.68 3.42
N LYS A 284 -31.07 -4.01 3.04
CA LYS A 284 -32.25 -4.64 2.43
C LYS A 284 -32.19 -4.58 0.90
N ASN A 285 -32.95 -5.47 0.23
CA ASN A 285 -33.18 -5.46 -1.21
C ASN A 285 -31.90 -5.42 -2.06
N VAL A 286 -30.94 -6.29 -1.75
CA VAL A 286 -29.67 -6.37 -2.49
C VAL A 286 -29.90 -7.06 -3.84
N LYS A 287 -30.04 -6.27 -4.92
CA LYS A 287 -30.15 -6.76 -6.29
C LYS A 287 -28.89 -6.47 -7.12
N ASP A 288 -28.18 -5.39 -6.82
CA ASP A 288 -26.93 -5.01 -7.46
C ASP A 288 -25.74 -5.32 -6.55
N MET A 289 -25.03 -6.41 -6.86
CA MET A 289 -23.88 -6.86 -6.08
C MET A 289 -22.69 -5.90 -6.16
N ASN A 290 -22.53 -5.15 -7.27
CA ASN A 290 -21.47 -4.12 -7.35
C ASN A 290 -21.78 -2.95 -6.44
N LYS A 291 -23.03 -2.53 -6.38
CA LYS A 291 -23.48 -1.49 -5.46
C LYS A 291 -23.31 -1.96 -4.01
N PHE A 292 -23.75 -3.18 -3.70
CA PHE A 292 -23.57 -3.79 -2.38
C PHE A 292 -22.11 -3.83 -1.97
N TYR A 293 -21.21 -4.31 -2.85
CA TYR A 293 -19.78 -4.36 -2.62
C TYR A 293 -19.18 -2.97 -2.29
N ASN A 294 -19.67 -1.90 -2.92
CA ASN A 294 -19.19 -0.54 -2.66
C ASN A 294 -19.64 -0.01 -1.29
N PHE A 295 -20.73 -0.52 -0.71
CA PHE A 295 -21.20 -0.12 0.62
C PHE A 295 -20.64 -0.99 1.74
N GLU A 296 -20.45 -2.30 1.53
CA GLU A 296 -20.13 -3.24 2.60
C GLU A 296 -18.80 -2.89 3.31
N MET A 297 -17.87 -2.29 2.60
CA MET A 297 -16.54 -1.97 3.14
C MET A 297 -16.53 -0.93 4.27
N PHE A 298 -17.62 -0.19 4.45
CA PHE A 298 -17.70 0.89 5.45
C PHE A 298 -18.13 0.42 6.82
N PHE A 299 -18.67 -0.77 6.89
CA PHE A 299 -19.22 -1.33 8.12
C PHE A 299 -18.29 -2.40 8.68
N ASN A 300 -18.32 -2.60 9.98
CA ASN A 300 -17.60 -3.71 10.62
C ASN A 300 -18.24 -5.04 10.27
N GLU A 301 -19.58 -5.06 10.28
CA GLU A 301 -20.38 -6.20 9.88
C GLU A 301 -21.60 -5.74 9.07
N VAL A 302 -22.00 -6.54 8.10
CA VAL A 302 -23.18 -6.32 7.27
C VAL A 302 -24.13 -7.48 7.45
N TYR A 303 -25.41 -7.17 7.61
CA TYR A 303 -26.46 -8.14 7.80
C TYR A 303 -27.43 -8.07 6.62
N VAL A 304 -27.79 -9.25 6.10
CA VAL A 304 -28.66 -9.42 4.93
C VAL A 304 -29.73 -10.47 5.21
N GLU A 305 -30.90 -10.32 4.59
CA GLU A 305 -31.98 -11.31 4.70
C GLU A 305 -31.69 -12.55 3.84
N ASP A 306 -31.22 -12.34 2.61
CA ASP A 306 -30.90 -13.43 1.67
C ASP A 306 -29.46 -13.92 1.88
N LYS A 307 -29.33 -15.16 2.38
CA LYS A 307 -28.02 -15.80 2.60
C LYS A 307 -27.24 -16.08 1.31
N ASN A 308 -27.89 -16.10 0.13
CA ASN A 308 -27.18 -16.29 -1.13
C ASN A 308 -26.20 -15.16 -1.41
N ILE A 309 -26.48 -13.94 -0.92
CA ILE A 309 -25.60 -12.78 -1.04
C ILE A 309 -24.21 -13.08 -0.46
N ILE A 310 -24.12 -13.85 0.62
CA ILE A 310 -22.83 -14.23 1.25
C ILE A 310 -21.98 -15.04 0.26
N ASN A 311 -22.60 -15.99 -0.44
CA ASN A 311 -21.91 -16.83 -1.43
C ASN A 311 -21.52 -16.02 -2.68
N GLU A 312 -22.38 -15.13 -3.15
CA GLU A 312 -22.07 -14.25 -4.27
C GLU A 312 -20.91 -13.30 -3.95
N MET A 313 -20.88 -12.74 -2.74
CA MET A 313 -19.78 -11.92 -2.28
C MET A 313 -18.48 -12.71 -2.13
N GLN A 314 -18.54 -13.98 -1.69
CA GLN A 314 -17.36 -14.83 -1.65
C GLN A 314 -16.77 -15.04 -3.05
N ASN A 315 -17.63 -15.25 -4.06
CA ASN A 315 -17.17 -15.37 -5.45
C ASN A 315 -16.50 -14.07 -5.95
N ILE A 316 -17.05 -12.91 -5.60
CA ILE A 316 -16.44 -11.61 -5.93
C ILE A 316 -15.07 -11.47 -5.24
N TYR A 317 -14.98 -11.81 -3.96
CA TYR A 317 -13.73 -11.77 -3.21
C TYR A 317 -12.68 -12.70 -3.82
N ASP A 318 -13.06 -13.93 -4.15
CA ASP A 318 -12.16 -14.91 -4.75
C ASP A 318 -11.67 -14.45 -6.13
N TYR A 319 -12.56 -13.89 -6.96
CA TYR A 319 -12.17 -13.32 -8.25
C TYR A 319 -11.18 -12.17 -8.12
N GLN A 320 -11.47 -11.20 -7.26
CA GLN A 320 -10.59 -10.04 -7.06
C GLN A 320 -9.25 -10.45 -6.45
N HIS A 321 -9.28 -11.42 -5.55
CA HIS A 321 -8.07 -11.97 -4.97
C HIS A 321 -7.22 -12.69 -6.03
N LYS A 322 -7.83 -13.49 -6.92
CA LYS A 322 -7.13 -14.08 -8.08
C LYS A 322 -6.55 -12.97 -8.97
N ALA A 323 -7.32 -11.92 -9.26
CA ALA A 323 -6.87 -10.80 -10.07
C ALA A 323 -5.67 -10.07 -9.44
N ALA A 324 -5.73 -9.76 -8.15
CA ALA A 324 -4.65 -9.11 -7.41
C ALA A 324 -3.34 -9.90 -7.42
N ASN A 325 -3.44 -11.22 -7.60
CA ASN A 325 -2.30 -12.14 -7.59
C ASN A 325 -1.85 -12.60 -8.97
N HIS A 326 -2.42 -12.06 -10.05
CA HIS A 326 -2.22 -12.54 -11.42
C HIS A 326 -2.57 -14.02 -11.63
N LEU A 327 -3.53 -14.55 -10.87
CA LEU A 327 -3.92 -15.94 -10.84
C LEU A 327 -5.22 -16.25 -11.58
N LEU A 328 -5.70 -15.35 -12.45
CA LEU A 328 -6.96 -15.56 -13.19
C LEU A 328 -6.95 -16.79 -14.09
N ASN A 329 -5.78 -17.22 -14.54
CA ASN A 329 -5.60 -18.39 -15.42
C ASN A 329 -5.16 -19.65 -14.67
N ILE A 330 -5.15 -19.64 -13.35
CA ILE A 330 -4.77 -20.81 -12.55
C ILE A 330 -5.96 -21.78 -12.44
N THR A 331 -5.69 -23.07 -12.37
CA THR A 331 -6.74 -24.06 -12.12
C THR A 331 -7.34 -23.92 -10.72
N ASP A 332 -8.57 -24.42 -10.54
CA ASP A 332 -9.20 -24.35 -9.23
C ASP A 332 -8.45 -25.15 -8.16
N GLU A 333 -7.83 -26.28 -8.53
CA GLU A 333 -6.98 -27.08 -7.64
C GLU A 333 -5.76 -26.28 -7.16
N ALA A 334 -5.06 -25.65 -8.09
CA ALA A 334 -3.92 -24.81 -7.75
C ALA A 334 -4.34 -23.57 -6.95
N TRP A 335 -5.54 -23.00 -7.21
CA TRP A 335 -6.10 -21.93 -6.39
C TRP A 335 -6.35 -22.40 -4.96
N GLU A 336 -6.94 -23.56 -4.76
CA GLU A 336 -7.16 -24.14 -3.43
C GLU A 336 -5.84 -24.33 -2.66
N GLU A 337 -4.76 -24.72 -3.34
CA GLU A 337 -3.43 -24.85 -2.76
C GLU A 337 -2.85 -23.49 -2.34
N TYR A 338 -2.99 -22.47 -3.17
CA TYR A 338 -2.39 -21.16 -2.92
C TYR A 338 -3.21 -20.22 -2.06
N LYS A 339 -4.53 -20.40 -1.96
CA LYS A 339 -5.39 -19.48 -1.18
C LYS A 339 -5.03 -19.39 0.29
N TYR A 340 -4.41 -20.45 0.87
CA TYR A 340 -3.95 -20.45 2.26
C TYR A 340 -2.76 -19.51 2.49
N MET A 341 -1.94 -19.29 1.47
CA MET A 341 -0.81 -18.38 1.55
C MET A 341 -1.24 -16.90 1.61
N TYR A 342 -2.52 -16.63 1.45
CA TYR A 342 -3.04 -15.28 1.25
C TYR A 342 -4.02 -14.82 2.32
N ASN A 343 -3.97 -15.32 3.55
CA ASN A 343 -4.92 -14.93 4.60
C ASN A 343 -6.35 -14.77 4.03
N LYS A 344 -7.01 -15.89 3.80
CA LYS A 344 -8.30 -15.94 3.14
C LYS A 344 -9.32 -15.08 3.87
N LEU A 345 -9.78 -14.02 3.26
CA LEU A 345 -10.96 -13.29 3.70
C LEU A 345 -12.21 -14.08 3.31
N LYS A 346 -12.95 -14.50 4.31
CA LYS A 346 -14.27 -15.10 4.11
C LYS A 346 -15.31 -14.00 4.14
N ALA A 347 -16.18 -13.97 3.14
CA ALA A 347 -17.32 -13.06 3.14
C ALA A 347 -18.15 -13.23 4.42
N SER A 348 -18.33 -14.47 4.89
CA SER A 348 -19.06 -14.82 6.11
C SER A 348 -18.44 -14.27 7.42
N ASP A 349 -17.20 -13.82 7.41
CA ASP A 349 -16.62 -13.19 8.60
C ASP A 349 -17.23 -11.80 8.85
N ARG A 350 -17.75 -11.15 7.82
CA ARG A 350 -18.30 -9.80 7.87
C ARG A 350 -19.74 -9.67 7.42
N ILE A 351 -20.18 -10.50 6.44
CA ILE A 351 -21.53 -10.50 5.91
C ILE A 351 -22.26 -11.70 6.52
N LYS A 352 -23.31 -11.41 7.27
CA LYS A 352 -24.02 -12.38 8.11
C LYS A 352 -25.51 -12.38 7.79
N SER A 353 -26.21 -13.43 8.22
CA SER A 353 -27.68 -13.43 8.18
C SER A 353 -28.23 -12.38 9.15
N LEU A 354 -29.32 -11.72 8.76
CA LEU A 354 -30.01 -10.77 9.65
C LEU A 354 -30.44 -11.43 10.97
N SER A 355 -30.75 -12.74 10.97
CA SER A 355 -31.07 -13.49 12.18
C SER A 355 -29.93 -13.56 13.22
N ASP A 356 -28.69 -13.27 12.81
CA ASP A 356 -27.50 -13.35 13.65
C ASP A 356 -27.13 -11.99 14.26
N LEU A 357 -27.91 -10.92 13.98
CA LEU A 357 -27.68 -9.59 14.49
C LEU A 357 -27.93 -9.52 16.01
N ASP A 358 -26.87 -9.29 16.76
CA ASP A 358 -26.94 -8.95 18.18
C ASP A 358 -26.72 -7.44 18.33
N GLU A 359 -27.81 -6.70 18.39
CA GLU A 359 -27.78 -5.24 18.46
C GLU A 359 -27.04 -4.71 19.69
N SER A 360 -27.07 -5.46 20.80
CA SER A 360 -26.43 -5.02 22.04
C SER A 360 -24.90 -4.95 21.98
N LYS A 361 -24.30 -5.60 20.97
CA LYS A 361 -22.84 -5.62 20.74
C LYS A 361 -22.38 -4.57 19.72
N LYS A 362 -23.26 -3.73 19.24
CA LYS A 362 -22.96 -2.72 18.23
C LYS A 362 -23.07 -1.34 18.84
N ASP A 363 -22.11 -0.49 18.51
CA ASP A 363 -22.20 0.93 18.90
C ASP A 363 -23.26 1.63 18.06
N ILE A 364 -23.29 1.30 16.76
CA ILE A 364 -24.21 1.90 15.79
C ILE A 364 -24.73 0.83 14.86
N ILE A 365 -26.04 0.90 14.58
CA ILE A 365 -26.71 0.09 13.55
C ILE A 365 -27.27 1.05 12.52
N ILE A 366 -27.03 0.75 11.25
CA ILE A 366 -27.54 1.53 10.12
C ILE A 366 -28.40 0.61 9.27
N GLU A 367 -29.66 0.99 9.04
CA GLU A 367 -30.56 0.26 8.19
C GLU A 367 -30.90 1.08 6.94
N PHE A 368 -30.87 0.45 5.78
CA PHE A 368 -31.28 1.06 4.52
C PHE A 368 -31.65 0.03 3.45
N ASP A 369 -32.45 0.49 2.49
CA ASP A 369 -32.77 -0.27 1.28
C ASP A 369 -31.78 0.13 0.18
N LEU A 370 -30.99 -0.85 -0.31
CA LEU A 370 -29.95 -0.60 -1.29
C LEU A 370 -30.48 -0.02 -2.61
N GLU A 371 -31.72 -0.38 -2.99
CA GLU A 371 -32.34 0.11 -4.23
C GLU A 371 -32.70 1.61 -4.15
N THR A 372 -32.96 2.11 -2.96
CA THR A 372 -33.34 3.53 -2.75
C THR A 372 -32.15 4.47 -2.61
N VAL A 373 -30.95 3.94 -2.39
CA VAL A 373 -29.73 4.75 -2.20
C VAL A 373 -29.06 5.04 -3.55
N ASP A 374 -28.85 6.32 -3.88
CA ASP A 374 -28.13 6.72 -5.07
C ASP A 374 -26.62 6.51 -4.91
N HIS A 375 -25.91 6.22 -6.01
CA HIS A 375 -24.44 6.11 -6.04
C HIS A 375 -23.72 7.38 -5.54
N GLN A 376 -24.28 8.56 -5.75
CA GLN A 376 -23.72 9.81 -5.23
C GLN A 376 -23.67 9.84 -3.70
N TYR A 377 -24.58 9.15 -2.99
CA TYR A 377 -24.56 9.03 -1.54
C TYR A 377 -23.38 8.20 -1.03
N ILE A 378 -22.83 7.28 -1.85
CA ILE A 378 -21.70 6.46 -1.43
C ILE A 378 -20.53 7.32 -1.02
N ASN A 379 -20.12 8.24 -1.89
CA ASN A 379 -18.96 9.10 -1.61
C ASN A 379 -19.23 10.10 -0.49
N SER A 380 -20.44 10.70 -0.46
CA SER A 380 -20.79 11.65 0.60
C SER A 380 -21.04 10.97 1.94
N PHE A 381 -21.67 9.80 1.94
CA PHE A 381 -21.95 9.02 3.15
C PHE A 381 -20.67 8.67 3.90
N LEU A 382 -19.61 8.35 3.19
CA LEU A 382 -18.33 7.99 3.78
C LEU A 382 -17.59 9.15 4.41
N ILE A 383 -17.62 10.28 3.71
CA ILE A 383 -17.00 11.51 4.20
C ILE A 383 -17.77 12.01 5.42
N HIS A 384 -19.10 11.82 5.45
CA HIS A 384 -19.98 12.43 6.44
C HIS A 384 -20.49 11.44 7.50
N LEU A 385 -20.30 10.10 7.33
CA LEU A 385 -20.81 9.15 8.33
C LEU A 385 -20.33 9.48 9.74
N GLN A 386 -19.06 9.77 9.89
CA GLN A 386 -18.49 10.14 11.17
C GLN A 386 -19.04 11.49 11.64
N GLN A 387 -19.14 12.47 10.76
CA GLN A 387 -19.70 13.78 11.06
C GLN A 387 -21.18 13.66 11.46
N ILE A 388 -21.98 12.87 10.74
CA ILE A 388 -23.38 12.61 11.08
C ILE A 388 -23.51 12.02 12.49
N ILE A 389 -22.64 11.07 12.82
CA ILE A 389 -22.64 10.43 14.15
C ILE A 389 -22.24 11.43 15.22
N ASP A 390 -21.26 12.31 14.95
CA ASP A 390 -20.75 13.27 15.91
C ASP A 390 -21.72 14.42 16.16
N GLU A 391 -22.39 14.91 15.12
CA GLU A 391 -23.38 15.99 15.18
C GLU A 391 -24.68 15.54 15.84
N THR A 392 -24.92 14.23 15.98
CA THR A 392 -26.08 13.70 16.69
C THR A 392 -25.85 13.79 18.20
N GLU A 393 -26.64 14.58 18.91
CA GLU A 393 -26.41 14.87 20.34
C GLU A 393 -26.77 13.70 21.27
N GLU A 394 -27.64 12.76 20.85
CA GLU A 394 -28.22 11.75 21.74
C GLU A 394 -28.01 10.30 21.24
N VAL A 395 -27.95 9.37 22.20
CA VAL A 395 -28.15 7.93 21.98
C VAL A 395 -29.63 7.71 21.60
N GLY A 396 -29.92 6.92 20.60
CA GLY A 396 -31.30 6.67 20.15
C GLY A 396 -31.41 6.39 18.66
N GLU A 397 -32.63 6.53 18.16
CA GLU A 397 -32.96 6.29 16.76
C GLU A 397 -33.21 7.61 16.02
N PHE A 398 -32.66 7.76 14.83
CA PHE A 398 -32.91 8.89 13.95
C PHE A 398 -32.80 8.50 12.48
N GLU A 399 -33.30 9.36 11.60
CA GLU A 399 -33.25 9.16 10.15
C GLU A 399 -32.41 10.25 9.48
N TYR A 400 -31.61 9.85 8.51
CA TYR A 400 -30.85 10.75 7.64
C TYR A 400 -30.99 10.30 6.18
N GLY A 401 -31.78 11.01 5.40
CA GLY A 401 -32.11 10.61 4.05
C GLY A 401 -32.72 9.20 4.01
N PRO A 402 -32.17 8.27 3.20
CA PRO A 402 -32.66 6.91 3.12
C PRO A 402 -32.16 5.99 4.26
N PHE A 403 -31.37 6.52 5.20
CA PHE A 403 -30.74 5.75 6.26
C PHE A 403 -31.46 5.92 7.59
N LYS A 404 -31.71 4.80 8.27
CA LYS A 404 -32.15 4.76 9.66
C LYS A 404 -30.98 4.39 10.55
N PHE A 405 -30.73 5.18 11.55
CA PHE A 405 -29.64 5.00 12.51
C PHE A 405 -30.20 4.64 13.87
N LYS A 406 -29.54 3.68 14.52
CA LYS A 406 -29.71 3.38 15.92
C LYS A 406 -28.34 3.49 16.58
N ILE A 407 -28.16 4.53 17.39
CA ILE A 407 -26.95 4.74 18.18
C ILE A 407 -27.16 4.14 19.56
N ASN A 408 -26.45 3.07 19.86
CA ASN A 408 -26.47 2.42 21.16
C ASN A 408 -25.41 2.98 22.12
N ASN A 409 -24.28 3.44 21.56
CA ASN A 409 -23.17 3.95 22.33
C ASN A 409 -22.47 5.11 21.59
N LYS A 410 -22.12 6.15 22.33
CA LYS A 410 -21.28 7.26 21.84
C LYS A 410 -19.92 7.24 22.51
N ILE A 411 -18.88 7.42 21.74
CA ILE A 411 -17.50 7.51 22.22
C ILE A 411 -17.17 8.98 22.47
N ASP A 412 -16.74 9.30 23.69
CA ASP A 412 -16.21 10.62 23.99
C ASP A 412 -14.89 10.86 23.27
N ARG A 413 -14.89 11.76 22.29
CA ARG A 413 -13.71 12.09 21.48
C ARG A 413 -12.63 12.85 22.24
N SER A 414 -12.94 13.46 23.37
CA SER A 414 -11.91 14.09 24.21
C SER A 414 -10.86 13.07 24.67
N ASP A 415 -11.25 11.79 24.73
CA ASP A 415 -10.37 10.64 24.99
C ASP A 415 -9.81 9.98 23.71
N SER A 416 -10.21 10.40 22.52
CA SER A 416 -9.85 9.74 21.24
C SER A 416 -8.34 9.70 20.97
N LYS A 417 -7.58 10.70 21.44
CA LYS A 417 -6.10 10.65 21.44
C LYS A 417 -5.52 9.48 22.25
N LYS A 418 -6.29 8.88 23.16
CA LYS A 418 -5.88 7.71 23.97
C LYS A 418 -6.34 6.38 23.36
N ILE A 419 -7.34 6.40 22.48
CA ILE A 419 -7.92 5.19 21.85
C ILE A 419 -7.12 4.74 20.61
N ILE A 420 -6.09 5.49 20.20
CA ILE A 420 -5.13 5.04 19.19
C ILE A 420 -4.24 3.95 19.82
N THR A 421 -4.85 2.86 20.22
CA THR A 421 -4.09 1.64 20.46
C THR A 421 -3.68 1.13 19.09
N ASN A 422 -2.37 1.03 18.89
CA ASN A 422 -1.76 0.30 17.79
C ASN A 422 -2.58 -0.98 17.61
N PRO A 423 -3.31 -1.18 16.49
CA PRO A 423 -4.00 -2.43 16.29
C PRO A 423 -2.91 -3.50 16.43
N LYS A 424 -3.00 -4.33 17.45
CA LYS A 424 -2.09 -5.46 17.65
C LYS A 424 -2.32 -6.37 16.46
N ILE A 425 -1.68 -6.03 15.33
CA ILE A 425 -1.59 -6.92 14.18
C ILE A 425 -0.75 -8.07 14.74
N LYS A 426 -1.40 -9.17 15.00
CA LYS A 426 -0.69 -10.37 15.48
C LYS A 426 0.35 -10.70 14.42
N LYS A 427 1.58 -11.04 14.85
CA LYS A 427 2.63 -11.52 13.94
C LYS A 427 2.13 -12.58 12.95
N GLU A 428 1.19 -13.40 13.39
CA GLU A 428 0.48 -14.43 12.60
C GLU A 428 -0.22 -13.91 11.34
N HIS A 429 -0.55 -12.61 11.28
CA HIS A 429 -1.17 -11.97 10.11
C HIS A 429 -0.15 -11.37 9.13
N LEU A 430 1.12 -11.26 9.55
CA LEU A 430 2.18 -10.62 8.79
C LEU A 430 3.10 -11.64 8.12
N TYR A 431 3.20 -12.82 8.70
CA TYR A 431 4.05 -13.90 8.22
C TYR A 431 3.21 -15.17 8.10
N THR A 432 2.84 -15.54 6.88
CA THR A 432 2.58 -16.94 6.62
C THR A 432 3.95 -17.61 6.60
N THR A 433 4.38 -18.08 7.77
CA THR A 433 5.53 -18.99 7.88
C THR A 433 5.20 -20.27 7.15
N HIS A 434 5.95 -20.58 6.14
CA HIS A 434 6.30 -21.93 5.73
C HIS A 434 7.80 -22.01 5.63
#